data_5396b55117aad7d9d1fe049eaf9e3d0a
#
_entry.id   5396b55117aad7d9d1fe049eaf9e3d0a
#
_cell.length_a   1.000
_cell.length_b   1.000
_cell.length_c   1.000
_cell.angle_alpha   90.00
_cell.angle_beta   90.00
_cell.angle_gamma   90.00
#
_symmetry.space_group_name_H-M   'P 1'
#
loop_
_entity.id
_entity.type
_entity.pdbx_description
1 polymer ?
#
loop_
_entity_poly.entity_id
_entity_poly.type
_entity_poly.pdbx_seq_one_letter_code
_entity_poly.pdbx_strand_id
1 'polypeptide(L)'
;IGNPSLQRVQKQIDWLETRDEDVFVLTETKLSQGCLYLEEYFGEVGSTLFDYGKEPKFHVFFPKSQTEDLGVMILSRFPILSTESCFEKSSPYYSRLINVCLDFYGNKVGVMGLYVPSRDSSAEKIKRKKQFVIDYLNYLKQLGGKKEIPYVICGDLNVLEEKHVPHYRNFLKWEYDFYGRFSHFGYTDAFRLLHPTENEYSWVGRTNDGYRYDHCFVSKEISKRVVKCCYIHETRKIPITDHSALTLTLDF
;
A
#
# COMPACT_ATOMS: atom_id res chain seq x y z
N ILE A 1 5.51 5.20 -5.73
CA ILE A 1 6.75 5.93 -5.97
C ILE A 1 7.25 5.86 -7.42
N GLY A 2 6.71 4.98 -8.24
CA GLY A 2 6.84 4.98 -9.69
C GLY A 2 8.26 4.83 -10.23
N ASN A 3 9.03 3.86 -9.77
CA ASN A 3 10.41 3.58 -10.24
C ASN A 3 11.26 4.87 -10.39
N PRO A 4 11.61 5.56 -9.32
CA PRO A 4 12.20 6.88 -9.38
C PRO A 4 13.63 6.88 -9.96
N SER A 5 13.98 7.97 -10.69
CA SER A 5 15.38 8.31 -10.92
C SER A 5 16.08 8.64 -9.59
N LEU A 6 17.41 8.60 -9.54
CA LEU A 6 18.16 8.96 -8.33
C LEU A 6 17.81 10.37 -7.82
N GLN A 7 17.61 11.33 -8.73
CA GLN A 7 17.21 12.68 -8.33
C GLN A 7 15.81 12.72 -7.71
N ARG A 8 14.85 11.94 -8.23
CA ARG A 8 13.49 11.89 -7.69
C ARG A 8 13.45 11.13 -6.38
N VAL A 9 14.21 10.03 -6.25
CA VAL A 9 14.26 9.26 -5.01
C VAL A 9 14.81 10.08 -3.85
N GLN A 10 15.81 10.95 -4.07
CA GLN A 10 16.31 11.84 -3.03
C GLN A 10 15.18 12.74 -2.49
N LYS A 11 14.40 13.35 -3.38
CA LYS A 11 13.24 14.17 -2.95
C LYS A 11 12.18 13.36 -2.22
N GLN A 12 11.99 12.09 -2.59
CA GLN A 12 11.08 11.17 -1.87
C GLN A 12 11.62 10.87 -0.47
N ILE A 13 12.91 10.62 -0.33
CA ILE A 13 13.58 10.41 0.96
C ILE A 13 13.43 11.66 1.84
N ASP A 14 13.78 12.84 1.30
CA ASP A 14 13.69 14.11 2.02
C ASP A 14 12.27 14.34 2.56
N TRP A 15 11.25 14.02 1.76
CA TRP A 15 9.86 14.13 2.19
C TRP A 15 9.50 13.07 3.25
N LEU A 16 9.88 11.81 3.06
CA LEU A 16 9.63 10.74 4.03
C LEU A 16 10.27 11.02 5.39
N GLU A 17 11.45 11.67 5.41
CA GLU A 17 12.13 12.06 6.64
C GLU A 17 11.40 13.13 7.45
N THR A 18 10.56 13.93 6.79
CA THR A 18 9.71 14.92 7.48
C THR A 18 8.48 14.32 8.12
N ARG A 19 8.28 12.99 7.99
CA ARG A 19 7.06 12.29 8.42
C ARG A 19 7.26 11.57 9.75
N ASP A 20 6.21 11.61 10.57
CA ASP A 20 6.17 10.96 11.88
C ASP A 20 5.47 9.58 11.85
N GLU A 21 4.99 9.17 10.67
CA GLU A 21 4.33 7.87 10.53
C GLU A 21 5.29 6.72 10.86
N ASP A 22 4.77 5.71 11.56
CA ASP A 22 5.54 4.55 12.00
C ASP A 22 5.75 3.51 10.90
N VAL A 23 4.83 3.47 9.92
CA VAL A 23 4.86 2.49 8.82
C VAL A 23 4.57 3.18 7.50
N PHE A 24 5.41 2.94 6.51
CA PHE A 24 5.18 3.38 5.13
C PHE A 24 4.97 2.18 4.21
N VAL A 25 3.92 2.23 3.42
CA VAL A 25 3.65 1.28 2.35
C VAL A 25 3.83 1.99 1.01
N LEU A 26 4.91 1.67 0.31
CA LEU A 26 5.30 2.30 -0.94
C LEU A 26 4.92 1.39 -2.10
N THR A 27 4.00 1.86 -2.95
CA THR A 27 3.57 1.15 -4.16
C THR A 27 4.39 1.53 -5.37
N GLU A 28 4.27 0.76 -6.46
CA GLU A 28 5.03 0.93 -7.70
C GLU A 28 6.55 0.81 -7.55
N THR A 29 6.98 0.03 -6.57
CA THR A 29 8.39 -0.30 -6.40
C THR A 29 8.81 -1.41 -7.38
N LYS A 30 10.04 -1.38 -7.84
CA LYS A 30 10.64 -2.47 -8.60
C LYS A 30 12.15 -2.55 -8.35
N LEU A 31 12.78 -3.63 -8.79
CA LEU A 31 14.22 -3.79 -8.71
C LEU A 31 14.91 -2.76 -9.62
N SER A 32 15.24 -1.60 -9.06
CA SER A 32 15.86 -0.47 -9.74
C SER A 32 16.83 0.25 -8.81
N GLN A 33 17.76 1.02 -9.37
CA GLN A 33 18.73 1.78 -8.56
C GLN A 33 18.06 2.72 -7.55
N GLY A 34 16.97 3.40 -7.95
CA GLY A 34 16.25 4.28 -7.04
C GLY A 34 15.59 3.54 -5.88
N CYS A 35 14.95 2.39 -6.13
CA CYS A 35 14.33 1.60 -5.05
C CYS A 35 15.38 0.90 -4.17
N LEU A 36 16.50 0.45 -4.74
CA LEU A 36 17.62 -0.10 -3.95
C LEU A 36 18.24 0.98 -3.06
N TYR A 37 18.45 2.19 -3.57
CA TYR A 37 18.96 3.31 -2.78
C TYR A 37 18.01 3.68 -1.64
N LEU A 38 16.69 3.65 -1.87
CA LEU A 38 15.70 3.89 -0.82
C LEU A 38 15.70 2.79 0.24
N GLU A 39 15.79 1.52 -0.16
CA GLU A 39 15.93 0.38 0.75
C GLU A 39 17.18 0.53 1.63
N GLU A 40 18.33 0.81 1.01
CA GLU A 40 19.62 1.01 1.68
C GLU A 40 19.53 2.16 2.69
N TYR A 41 19.06 3.34 2.25
CA TYR A 41 18.99 4.54 3.06
C TYR A 41 18.20 4.36 4.37
N PHE A 42 17.05 3.70 4.31
CA PHE A 42 16.20 3.49 5.49
C PHE A 42 16.52 2.21 6.27
N GLY A 43 17.12 1.22 5.63
CA GLY A 43 17.40 -0.09 6.23
C GLY A 43 18.83 -0.25 6.76
N GLU A 44 19.76 0.67 6.44
CA GLU A 44 21.11 0.56 6.94
C GLU A 44 21.19 0.87 8.44
N VAL A 45 21.75 -0.08 9.16
CA VAL A 45 22.41 0.18 10.45
C VAL A 45 23.72 0.88 10.10
N GLY A 46 23.93 2.08 10.60
CA GLY A 46 25.02 2.97 10.25
C GLY A 46 26.35 2.26 9.97
N SER A 47 26.90 2.56 8.81
CA SER A 47 28.13 1.95 8.28
C SER A 47 29.42 2.48 8.94
N THR A 48 29.30 3.30 9.97
CA THR A 48 30.45 3.88 10.69
C THR A 48 30.69 3.17 12.03
N LEU A 49 31.95 3.17 12.48
CA LEU A 49 32.35 2.66 13.81
C LEU A 49 31.53 3.29 14.96
N PHE A 50 30.98 4.48 14.76
CA PHE A 50 30.16 5.20 15.75
C PHE A 50 28.71 4.71 15.79
N ASP A 51 28.26 3.98 14.78
CA ASP A 51 26.89 3.47 14.65
C ASP A 51 26.79 1.97 14.98
N TYR A 52 27.92 1.37 15.36
CA TYR A 52 27.96 -0.05 15.75
C TYR A 52 27.05 -0.29 16.96
N GLY A 53 26.02 -1.13 16.76
CA GLY A 53 25.02 -1.45 17.80
C GLY A 53 23.81 -0.51 17.85
N LYS A 54 23.68 0.47 16.94
CA LYS A 54 22.43 1.22 16.77
C LYS A 54 21.43 0.39 15.95
N GLU A 55 20.18 0.43 16.39
CA GLU A 55 19.07 -0.14 15.62
C GLU A 55 18.84 0.64 14.31
N PRO A 56 18.42 -0.02 13.22
CA PRO A 56 18.08 0.65 11.99
C PRO A 56 16.94 1.64 12.21
N LYS A 57 16.93 2.76 11.47
CA LYS A 57 15.86 3.75 11.53
C LYS A 57 14.51 3.14 11.15
N PHE A 58 14.52 2.20 10.21
CA PHE A 58 13.37 1.40 9.79
C PHE A 58 13.77 -0.05 9.52
N HIS A 59 12.89 -0.97 9.86
CA HIS A 59 12.92 -2.32 9.33
C HIS A 59 12.30 -2.30 7.93
N VAL A 60 13.06 -2.67 6.92
CA VAL A 60 12.64 -2.60 5.52
C VAL A 60 12.34 -3.99 4.98
N PHE A 61 11.17 -4.15 4.37
CA PHE A 61 10.86 -5.34 3.58
C PHE A 61 10.57 -4.94 2.14
N PHE A 62 11.50 -5.32 1.26
CA PHE A 62 11.40 -5.11 -0.18
C PHE A 62 11.58 -6.45 -0.91
N PRO A 63 10.49 -7.10 -1.35
CA PRO A 63 10.57 -8.32 -2.13
C PRO A 63 11.14 -7.98 -3.51
N LYS A 64 12.39 -8.35 -3.73
CA LYS A 64 13.09 -8.14 -5.01
C LYS A 64 12.54 -9.14 -6.03
N SER A 65 11.50 -8.73 -6.77
CA SER A 65 11.01 -9.52 -7.90
C SER A 65 12.11 -9.62 -8.96
N GLN A 66 12.26 -10.81 -9.54
CA GLN A 66 13.15 -11.03 -10.68
C GLN A 66 12.54 -10.53 -12.00
N THR A 67 11.30 -10.06 -11.97
CA THR A 67 10.57 -9.55 -13.13
C THR A 67 10.59 -8.02 -13.14
N GLU A 68 10.28 -7.43 -14.30
CA GLU A 68 10.10 -5.97 -14.49
C GLU A 68 8.80 -5.45 -13.82
N ASP A 69 8.07 -6.30 -13.10
CA ASP A 69 6.80 -5.94 -12.49
C ASP A 69 6.96 -5.01 -11.29
N LEU A 70 6.05 -4.05 -11.22
CA LEU A 70 5.93 -3.15 -10.09
C LEU A 70 5.33 -3.86 -8.87
N GLY A 71 5.77 -3.47 -7.70
CA GLY A 71 5.37 -4.08 -6.44
C GLY A 71 5.22 -3.09 -5.29
N VAL A 72 5.46 -3.60 -4.09
CA VAL A 72 5.33 -2.89 -2.82
C VAL A 72 6.64 -3.00 -2.03
N MET A 73 6.98 -1.95 -1.28
CA MET A 73 7.99 -1.95 -0.24
C MET A 73 7.36 -1.45 1.06
N ILE A 74 7.69 -2.06 2.18
CA ILE A 74 7.23 -1.63 3.51
C ILE A 74 8.44 -1.20 4.34
N LEU A 75 8.35 0.02 4.90
CA LEU A 75 9.27 0.53 5.90
C LEU A 75 8.52 0.58 7.24
N SER A 76 9.10 0.06 8.31
CA SER A 76 8.47 0.06 9.63
C SER A 76 9.46 0.47 10.72
N ARG A 77 9.06 1.37 11.61
CA ARG A 77 9.79 1.66 12.86
C ARG A 77 9.71 0.50 13.84
N PHE A 78 8.70 -0.37 13.68
CA PHE A 78 8.52 -1.56 14.50
C PHE A 78 9.17 -2.79 13.88
N PRO A 79 9.67 -3.73 14.71
CA PRO A 79 10.24 -4.98 14.23
C PRO A 79 9.26 -5.77 13.35
N ILE A 80 9.76 -6.31 12.25
CA ILE A 80 9.02 -7.21 11.37
C ILE A 80 9.24 -8.63 11.87
N LEU A 81 8.21 -9.25 12.46
CA LEU A 81 8.28 -10.60 13.02
C LEU A 81 8.18 -11.69 11.94
N SER A 82 7.38 -11.46 10.91
CA SER A 82 7.23 -12.37 9.78
C SER A 82 6.75 -11.65 8.54
N THR A 83 7.02 -12.25 7.39
CA THR A 83 6.59 -11.75 6.08
C THR A 83 5.96 -12.88 5.28
N GLU A 84 4.90 -12.57 4.54
CA GLU A 84 4.19 -13.51 3.69
C GLU A 84 3.77 -12.82 2.39
N SER A 85 3.71 -13.58 1.29
CA SER A 85 3.04 -13.19 0.06
C SER A 85 2.02 -14.25 -0.29
N CYS A 86 0.88 -13.87 -0.86
CA CYS A 86 -0.10 -14.82 -1.36
C CYS A 86 0.33 -15.49 -2.67
N PHE A 87 1.38 -14.97 -3.29
CA PHE A 87 1.90 -15.45 -4.56
C PHE A 87 3.24 -16.14 -4.36
N GLU A 88 3.49 -17.18 -5.15
CA GLU A 88 4.81 -17.82 -5.22
C GLU A 88 5.86 -16.85 -5.79
N LYS A 89 7.14 -17.04 -5.42
CA LYS A 89 8.25 -16.18 -5.88
C LYS A 89 8.40 -16.15 -7.40
N SER A 90 7.98 -17.19 -8.09
CA SER A 90 7.96 -17.30 -9.57
C SER A 90 6.81 -16.51 -10.22
N SER A 91 5.82 -16.10 -9.44
CA SER A 91 4.67 -15.36 -9.96
C SER A 91 5.06 -13.92 -10.29
N PRO A 92 4.57 -13.35 -11.41
CA PRO A 92 4.74 -11.92 -11.72
C PRO A 92 4.02 -11.00 -10.71
N TYR A 93 3.19 -11.57 -9.84
CA TYR A 93 2.46 -10.82 -8.81
C TYR A 93 3.12 -10.89 -7.44
N TYR A 94 4.21 -11.63 -7.28
CA TYR A 94 4.86 -11.87 -5.99
C TYR A 94 5.11 -10.60 -5.17
N SER A 95 5.64 -9.56 -5.81
CA SER A 95 5.97 -8.29 -5.16
C SER A 95 4.77 -7.34 -4.99
N ARG A 96 3.61 -7.65 -5.59
CA ARG A 96 2.43 -6.78 -5.57
C ARG A 96 1.58 -6.88 -4.32
N LEU A 97 1.79 -7.93 -3.53
CA LEU A 97 1.16 -8.10 -2.24
C LEU A 97 2.20 -8.56 -1.23
N ILE A 98 2.34 -7.77 -0.18
CA ILE A 98 3.18 -8.09 0.97
C ILE A 98 2.32 -8.06 2.20
N ASN A 99 2.39 -9.11 3.01
CA ASN A 99 1.82 -9.16 4.34
C ASN A 99 2.95 -9.26 5.35
N VAL A 100 3.08 -8.28 6.24
CA VAL A 100 4.04 -8.28 7.35
C VAL A 100 3.32 -8.32 8.68
N CYS A 101 3.84 -9.08 9.61
CA CYS A 101 3.42 -9.03 11.00
C CYS A 101 4.41 -8.16 11.77
N LEU A 102 3.93 -7.09 12.37
CA LEU A 102 4.73 -6.14 13.16
C LEU A 102 4.59 -6.41 14.65
N ASP A 103 5.67 -6.19 15.41
CA ASP A 103 5.64 -6.12 16.86
C ASP A 103 5.36 -4.68 17.30
N PHE A 104 4.11 -4.38 17.61
CA PHE A 104 3.70 -3.09 18.11
C PHE A 104 3.68 -3.11 19.65
N TYR A 105 4.83 -2.84 20.28
CA TYR A 105 4.99 -2.87 21.74
C TYR A 105 4.46 -4.16 22.39
N GLY A 106 4.84 -5.31 21.83
CA GLY A 106 4.39 -6.63 22.29
C GLY A 106 3.03 -7.08 21.74
N ASN A 107 2.34 -6.22 20.99
CA ASN A 107 1.11 -6.57 20.29
C ASN A 107 1.39 -6.84 18.80
N LYS A 108 0.88 -7.94 18.30
CA LYS A 108 1.02 -8.27 16.87
C LYS A 108 -0.02 -7.53 16.04
N VAL A 109 0.43 -6.83 15.01
CA VAL A 109 -0.43 -6.15 14.02
C VAL A 109 0.00 -6.56 12.62
N GLY A 110 -0.94 -7.03 11.82
CA GLY A 110 -0.70 -7.32 10.40
C GLY A 110 -0.79 -6.04 9.56
N VAL A 111 0.19 -5.79 8.71
CA VAL A 111 0.13 -4.73 7.68
C VAL A 111 0.28 -5.37 6.32
N MET A 112 -0.71 -5.17 5.48
CA MET A 112 -0.74 -5.69 4.12
C MET A 112 -0.64 -4.55 3.12
N GLY A 113 0.46 -4.51 2.39
CA GLY A 113 0.66 -3.60 1.27
C GLY A 113 0.18 -4.24 -0.04
N LEU A 114 -0.64 -3.51 -0.80
CA LEU A 114 -1.29 -4.02 -2.00
C LEU A 114 -1.13 -3.06 -3.17
N TYR A 115 -0.63 -3.59 -4.31
CA TYR A 115 -0.58 -2.87 -5.59
C TYR A 115 -1.30 -3.67 -6.66
N VAL A 116 -2.58 -3.38 -6.88
CA VAL A 116 -3.41 -4.06 -7.89
C VAL A 116 -2.98 -3.64 -9.29
N PRO A 117 -2.85 -4.56 -10.26
CA PRO A 117 -2.51 -4.20 -11.64
C PRO A 117 -3.47 -3.16 -12.22
N SER A 118 -2.94 -2.08 -12.76
CA SER A 118 -3.71 -1.15 -13.60
C SER A 118 -4.08 -1.80 -14.93
N ARG A 119 -5.08 -1.28 -15.59
CA ARG A 119 -5.50 -1.73 -16.91
C ARG A 119 -6.00 -0.61 -17.81
N ASP A 120 -5.90 -0.83 -19.10
CA ASP A 120 -6.69 -0.17 -20.15
C ASP A 120 -7.86 -1.08 -20.59
N SER A 121 -8.43 -0.83 -21.74
CA SER A 121 -9.53 -1.61 -22.33
C SER A 121 -9.08 -2.91 -23.01
N SER A 122 -7.78 -3.24 -23.03
CA SER A 122 -7.29 -4.47 -23.67
C SER A 122 -7.73 -5.72 -22.89
N ALA A 123 -8.16 -6.75 -23.63
CA ALA A 123 -8.63 -8.01 -23.04
C ALA A 123 -7.58 -8.68 -22.17
N GLU A 124 -6.30 -8.57 -22.56
CA GLU A 124 -5.18 -9.16 -21.83
C GLU A 124 -5.02 -8.50 -20.43
N LYS A 125 -4.98 -7.17 -20.37
CA LYS A 125 -4.84 -6.45 -19.11
C LYS A 125 -6.06 -6.61 -18.21
N ILE A 126 -7.27 -6.67 -18.78
CA ILE A 126 -8.49 -6.98 -18.04
C ILE A 126 -8.39 -8.38 -17.43
N LYS A 127 -7.99 -9.39 -18.21
CA LYS A 127 -7.82 -10.77 -17.74
C LYS A 127 -6.76 -10.84 -16.63
N ARG A 128 -5.60 -10.19 -16.84
CA ARG A 128 -4.51 -10.14 -15.85
C ARG A 128 -4.99 -9.56 -14.52
N LYS A 129 -5.63 -8.39 -14.54
CA LYS A 129 -6.14 -7.74 -13.34
C LYS A 129 -7.21 -8.59 -12.64
N LYS A 130 -8.14 -9.17 -13.42
CA LYS A 130 -9.19 -10.03 -12.90
C LYS A 130 -8.64 -11.29 -12.21
N GLN A 131 -7.62 -11.92 -12.80
CA GLN A 131 -6.96 -13.07 -12.19
C GLN A 131 -6.29 -12.70 -10.87
N PHE A 132 -5.53 -11.60 -10.84
CA PHE A 132 -4.94 -11.08 -9.62
C PHE A 132 -5.98 -10.87 -8.51
N VAL A 133 -7.12 -10.26 -8.83
CA VAL A 133 -8.22 -10.03 -7.88
C VAL A 133 -8.80 -11.34 -7.35
N ILE A 134 -9.00 -12.34 -8.21
CA ILE A 134 -9.49 -13.66 -7.80
C ILE A 134 -8.53 -14.32 -6.81
N ASP A 135 -7.24 -14.34 -7.13
CA ASP A 135 -6.21 -14.97 -6.31
C ASP A 135 -6.09 -14.25 -4.95
N TYR A 136 -6.12 -12.92 -4.95
CA TYR A 136 -6.10 -12.14 -3.73
C TYR A 136 -7.34 -12.38 -2.84
N LEU A 137 -8.54 -12.44 -3.42
CA LEU A 137 -9.76 -12.75 -2.64
C LEU A 137 -9.73 -14.15 -2.04
N ASN A 138 -9.16 -15.13 -2.75
CA ASN A 138 -8.92 -16.46 -2.21
C ASN A 138 -7.95 -16.44 -1.02
N TYR A 139 -6.87 -15.65 -1.12
CA TYR A 139 -5.94 -15.44 -0.02
C TYR A 139 -6.62 -14.80 1.19
N LEU A 140 -7.39 -13.73 1.00
CA LEU A 140 -8.14 -13.09 2.09
C LEU A 140 -9.13 -14.06 2.78
N LYS A 141 -9.77 -14.94 2.01
CA LYS A 141 -10.65 -15.98 2.55
C LYS A 141 -9.89 -16.95 3.45
N GLN A 142 -8.69 -17.38 3.02
CA GLN A 142 -7.85 -18.28 3.82
C GLN A 142 -7.32 -17.58 5.07
N LEU A 143 -6.91 -16.32 4.96
CA LEU A 143 -6.45 -15.50 6.07
C LEU A 143 -7.56 -15.29 7.12
N GLY A 144 -8.79 -15.04 6.67
CA GLY A 144 -9.95 -14.84 7.54
C GLY A 144 -10.26 -16.01 8.46
N GLY A 145 -9.95 -17.26 8.04
CA GLY A 145 -10.06 -18.46 8.86
C GLY A 145 -8.95 -18.63 9.91
N LYS A 146 -7.89 -17.80 9.86
CA LYS A 146 -6.71 -17.85 10.75
C LYS A 146 -6.48 -16.53 11.49
N LYS A 147 -7.44 -15.60 11.47
CA LYS A 147 -7.29 -14.27 12.05
C LYS A 147 -7.11 -14.32 13.57
N GLU A 148 -5.87 -14.26 14.02
CA GLU A 148 -5.50 -14.12 15.43
C GLU A 148 -5.05 -12.69 15.80
N ILE A 149 -4.84 -11.83 14.80
CA ILE A 149 -4.32 -10.48 14.96
C ILE A 149 -5.12 -9.45 14.13
N PRO A 150 -5.17 -8.19 14.56
CA PRO A 150 -5.76 -7.13 13.75
C PRO A 150 -4.93 -6.81 12.51
N TYR A 151 -5.58 -6.31 11.46
CA TYR A 151 -4.96 -5.98 10.19
C TYR A 151 -5.26 -4.57 9.69
N VAL A 152 -4.24 -3.96 9.07
CA VAL A 152 -4.35 -2.81 8.17
C VAL A 152 -4.01 -3.29 6.76
N ILE A 153 -4.88 -3.02 5.79
CA ILE A 153 -4.63 -3.30 4.36
C ILE A 153 -4.64 -1.97 3.63
N CYS A 154 -3.55 -1.61 2.98
CA CYS A 154 -3.47 -0.33 2.27
C CYS A 154 -2.63 -0.43 1.00
N GLY A 155 -2.86 0.52 0.10
CA GLY A 155 -2.13 0.67 -1.14
C GLY A 155 -3.00 1.13 -2.30
N ASP A 156 -2.43 1.07 -3.50
CA ASP A 156 -3.11 1.41 -4.74
C ASP A 156 -3.88 0.19 -5.26
N LEU A 157 -5.19 0.25 -5.14
CA LEU A 157 -6.08 -0.81 -5.62
C LEU A 157 -6.43 -0.67 -7.10
N ASN A 158 -6.12 0.47 -7.72
CA ASN A 158 -6.51 0.74 -9.10
C ASN A 158 -8.01 0.47 -9.40
N VAL A 159 -8.86 0.51 -8.37
CA VAL A 159 -10.33 0.39 -8.46
C VAL A 159 -10.99 1.50 -7.67
N LEU A 160 -12.26 1.71 -7.95
CA LEU A 160 -13.07 2.72 -7.29
C LEU A 160 -14.16 2.07 -6.42
N GLU A 161 -14.60 2.79 -5.42
CA GLU A 161 -15.81 2.44 -4.68
C GLU A 161 -17.06 2.64 -5.54
N GLU A 162 -18.13 1.89 -5.28
CA GLU A 162 -19.38 1.96 -6.05
C GLU A 162 -20.00 3.36 -6.05
N LYS A 163 -19.87 4.08 -4.93
CA LYS A 163 -20.41 5.45 -4.75
C LYS A 163 -19.44 6.55 -5.16
N HIS A 164 -18.36 6.21 -5.87
CA HIS A 164 -17.41 7.22 -6.35
C HIS A 164 -18.08 8.26 -7.27
N VAL A 165 -17.75 9.53 -7.03
CA VAL A 165 -18.25 10.66 -7.84
C VAL A 165 -17.06 11.34 -8.50
N PRO A 166 -17.04 11.47 -9.84
CA PRO A 166 -18.01 10.95 -10.78
C PRO A 166 -17.96 9.41 -10.92
N HIS A 167 -19.08 8.81 -11.35
CA HIS A 167 -19.10 7.39 -11.67
C HIS A 167 -18.55 7.16 -13.08
N TYR A 168 -17.46 6.40 -13.17
CA TYR A 168 -16.77 6.16 -14.44
C TYR A 168 -17.20 4.85 -15.11
N ARG A 169 -17.78 4.93 -16.31
CA ARG A 169 -18.28 3.78 -17.08
C ARG A 169 -17.19 2.83 -17.61
N ASN A 170 -15.93 3.27 -17.63
CA ASN A 170 -14.80 2.45 -18.08
C ASN A 170 -14.37 1.40 -17.03
N PHE A 171 -14.82 1.52 -15.78
CA PHE A 171 -14.67 0.48 -14.78
C PHE A 171 -15.78 -0.56 -14.92
N LEU A 172 -15.40 -1.82 -14.90
CA LEU A 172 -16.33 -2.94 -15.02
C LEU A 172 -16.95 -3.25 -13.65
N LYS A 173 -18.17 -3.80 -13.65
CA LYS A 173 -18.89 -4.14 -12.42
C LYS A 173 -18.04 -4.90 -11.40
N TRP A 174 -17.28 -5.91 -11.83
CA TRP A 174 -16.44 -6.71 -10.94
C TRP A 174 -15.33 -5.91 -10.25
N GLU A 175 -14.90 -4.75 -10.77
CA GLU A 175 -13.92 -3.87 -10.12
C GLU A 175 -14.55 -3.12 -8.95
N TYR A 176 -15.77 -2.62 -9.12
CA TYR A 176 -16.57 -2.06 -8.01
C TYR A 176 -16.90 -3.14 -6.98
N ASP A 177 -17.33 -4.33 -7.44
CA ASP A 177 -17.60 -5.48 -6.57
C ASP A 177 -16.37 -5.88 -5.76
N PHE A 178 -15.17 -5.80 -6.34
CA PHE A 178 -13.91 -6.08 -5.63
C PHE A 178 -13.70 -5.16 -4.43
N TYR A 179 -13.90 -3.84 -4.60
CA TYR A 179 -13.85 -2.91 -3.46
C TYR A 179 -14.87 -3.31 -2.38
N GLY A 180 -16.09 -3.63 -2.76
CA GLY A 180 -17.14 -4.06 -1.82
C GLY A 180 -16.80 -5.35 -1.06
N ARG A 181 -15.92 -6.22 -1.61
CA ARG A 181 -15.55 -7.49 -0.95
C ARG A 181 -14.80 -7.30 0.36
N PHE A 182 -14.07 -6.22 0.55
CA PHE A 182 -13.36 -5.98 1.80
C PHE A 182 -14.30 -5.99 3.00
N SER A 183 -15.48 -5.40 2.89
CA SER A 183 -16.49 -5.41 3.95
C SER A 183 -17.00 -6.82 4.28
N HIS A 184 -17.14 -7.70 3.28
CA HIS A 184 -17.55 -9.10 3.48
C HIS A 184 -16.50 -9.92 4.25
N PHE A 185 -15.22 -9.53 4.14
CA PHE A 185 -14.13 -10.14 4.91
C PHE A 185 -13.89 -9.47 6.27
N GLY A 186 -14.77 -8.55 6.68
CA GLY A 186 -14.70 -7.87 7.98
C GLY A 186 -13.68 -6.74 8.03
N TYR A 187 -13.40 -6.10 6.89
CA TYR A 187 -12.59 -4.89 6.81
C TYR A 187 -13.45 -3.67 6.52
N THR A 188 -13.10 -2.54 7.12
CA THR A 188 -13.77 -1.25 6.94
C THR A 188 -12.80 -0.26 6.30
N ASP A 189 -13.22 0.44 5.25
CA ASP A 189 -12.45 1.55 4.68
C ASP A 189 -12.34 2.66 5.72
N ALA A 190 -11.11 2.94 6.16
CA ALA A 190 -10.83 3.89 7.23
C ALA A 190 -11.17 5.33 6.84
N PHE A 191 -10.99 5.70 5.55
CA PHE A 191 -11.40 7.00 5.08
C PHE A 191 -12.93 7.15 5.10
N ARG A 192 -13.67 6.17 4.60
CA ARG A 192 -15.13 6.19 4.59
C ARG A 192 -15.76 6.09 5.97
N LEU A 193 -15.06 5.48 6.92
CA LEU A 193 -15.49 5.46 8.32
C LEU A 193 -15.58 6.88 8.91
N LEU A 194 -14.64 7.75 8.58
CA LEU A 194 -14.58 9.14 9.08
C LEU A 194 -15.25 10.15 8.13
N HIS A 195 -15.23 9.87 6.83
CA HIS A 195 -15.68 10.76 5.75
C HIS A 195 -16.68 10.04 4.84
N PRO A 196 -17.89 9.72 5.30
CA PRO A 196 -18.83 8.84 4.58
C PRO A 196 -19.32 9.40 3.25
N THR A 197 -19.33 10.73 3.08
CA THR A 197 -19.87 11.42 1.88
C THR A 197 -18.88 12.34 1.18
N GLU A 198 -17.66 12.47 1.70
CA GLU A 198 -16.66 13.40 1.16
C GLU A 198 -16.12 12.88 -0.19
N ASN A 199 -16.08 13.77 -1.19
CA ASN A 199 -15.43 13.48 -2.47
C ASN A 199 -13.94 13.75 -2.35
N GLU A 200 -13.15 12.70 -2.54
CA GLU A 200 -11.71 12.78 -2.42
C GLU A 200 -11.01 11.95 -3.51
N TYR A 201 -9.85 12.43 -3.97
CA TYR A 201 -9.12 11.81 -5.07
C TYR A 201 -7.65 11.65 -4.73
N SER A 202 -7.15 10.44 -4.81
CA SER A 202 -5.73 10.17 -4.62
C SER A 202 -4.92 10.42 -5.90
N TRP A 203 -5.55 10.26 -7.06
CA TRP A 203 -4.94 10.52 -8.37
C TRP A 203 -5.83 11.41 -9.22
N VAL A 204 -5.23 12.31 -10.01
CA VAL A 204 -5.94 13.22 -10.90
C VAL A 204 -5.32 13.15 -12.29
N GLY A 205 -6.15 12.80 -13.27
CA GLY A 205 -5.74 12.69 -14.66
C GLY A 205 -5.44 14.03 -15.33
N ARG A 206 -4.88 14.00 -16.53
CA ARG A 206 -4.56 15.20 -17.33
C ARG A 206 -5.79 16.04 -17.70
N THR A 207 -6.96 15.42 -17.77
CA THR A 207 -8.26 16.05 -18.03
C THR A 207 -8.94 16.53 -16.77
N ASN A 208 -8.22 16.56 -15.64
CA ASN A 208 -8.73 16.91 -14.32
C ASN A 208 -9.76 15.92 -13.76
N ASP A 209 -9.81 14.71 -14.30
CA ASP A 209 -10.63 13.62 -13.77
C ASP A 209 -9.98 13.09 -12.49
N GLY A 210 -10.75 13.04 -11.40
CA GLY A 210 -10.26 12.59 -10.09
C GLY A 210 -10.66 11.14 -9.79
N TYR A 211 -9.73 10.37 -9.23
CA TYR A 211 -9.90 8.96 -8.89
C TYR A 211 -9.37 8.69 -7.49
N ARG A 212 -10.16 7.99 -6.68
CA ARG A 212 -9.72 7.50 -5.37
C ARG A 212 -9.23 6.05 -5.53
N TYR A 213 -7.98 5.88 -5.95
CA TYR A 213 -7.36 4.57 -6.19
C TYR A 213 -6.68 3.98 -4.95
N ASP A 214 -6.16 4.87 -4.09
CA ASP A 214 -5.47 4.48 -2.88
C ASP A 214 -6.45 4.36 -1.74
N HIS A 215 -6.45 3.21 -1.09
CA HIS A 215 -7.38 2.88 -0.03
C HIS A 215 -6.65 2.34 1.19
N CYS A 216 -7.27 2.51 2.35
CA CYS A 216 -6.80 1.93 3.60
C CYS A 216 -7.99 1.28 4.32
N PHE A 217 -7.90 -0.02 4.53
CA PHE A 217 -8.89 -0.80 5.25
C PHE A 217 -8.33 -1.27 6.57
N VAL A 218 -9.15 -1.25 7.59
CA VAL A 218 -8.84 -1.77 8.92
C VAL A 218 -9.76 -2.93 9.27
N SER A 219 -9.25 -3.94 9.94
CA SER A 219 -10.07 -5.02 10.44
C SER A 219 -11.04 -4.52 11.52
N LYS A 220 -12.17 -5.20 11.67
CA LYS A 220 -13.25 -4.78 12.58
C LYS A 220 -12.79 -4.56 14.02
N GLU A 221 -11.80 -5.33 14.47
CA GLU A 221 -11.25 -5.30 15.82
C GLU A 221 -10.63 -3.94 16.17
N ILE A 222 -10.02 -3.28 15.17
CA ILE A 222 -9.35 -1.97 15.35
C ILE A 222 -10.09 -0.81 14.68
N SER A 223 -11.25 -1.04 14.09
CA SER A 223 -12.00 0.03 13.41
C SER A 223 -12.38 1.19 14.32
N LYS A 224 -12.66 0.91 15.60
CA LYS A 224 -12.95 1.93 16.62
C LYS A 224 -11.74 2.74 17.07
N ARG A 225 -10.53 2.30 16.70
CA ARG A 225 -9.26 2.97 17.01
C ARG A 225 -8.82 3.95 15.93
N VAL A 226 -9.57 4.05 14.83
CA VAL A 226 -9.29 4.99 13.74
C VAL A 226 -9.61 6.40 14.20
N VAL A 227 -8.58 7.23 14.38
CA VAL A 227 -8.71 8.64 14.80
C VAL A 227 -8.59 9.60 13.62
N LYS A 228 -7.76 9.25 12.62
CA LYS A 228 -7.54 10.07 11.43
C LYS A 228 -7.29 9.20 10.22
N CYS A 229 -7.87 9.57 9.10
CA CYS A 229 -7.54 9.02 7.79
C CYS A 229 -7.75 10.13 6.75
N CYS A 230 -6.69 10.56 6.07
CA CYS A 230 -6.77 11.67 5.11
C CYS A 230 -5.72 11.56 4.01
N TYR A 231 -5.97 12.26 2.90
CA TYR A 231 -5.04 12.38 1.78
C TYR A 231 -4.15 13.60 1.91
N ILE A 232 -2.87 13.44 1.60
CA ILE A 232 -1.85 14.49 1.59
C ILE A 232 -1.55 14.81 0.13
N HIS A 233 -2.15 15.88 -0.39
CA HIS A 233 -2.03 16.27 -1.80
C HIS A 233 -0.70 16.94 -2.15
N GLU A 234 0.07 17.31 -1.15
CA GLU A 234 1.37 17.92 -1.33
C GLU A 234 2.29 17.05 -2.20
N THR A 235 2.25 15.74 -2.04
CA THR A 235 3.08 14.77 -2.78
C THR A 235 2.89 14.87 -4.29
N ARG A 236 1.68 15.22 -4.76
CA ARG A 236 1.39 15.51 -6.18
C ARG A 236 1.85 16.90 -6.60
N LYS A 237 1.75 17.89 -5.70
CA LYS A 237 2.09 19.29 -5.99
C LYS A 237 3.60 19.51 -6.13
N ILE A 238 4.40 18.83 -5.30
CA ILE A 238 5.87 18.90 -5.32
C ILE A 238 6.52 17.82 -6.21
N PRO A 239 5.89 17.34 -7.21
CA PRO A 239 6.01 16.16 -8.09
C PRO A 239 7.01 15.08 -7.64
N ILE A 240 6.86 14.59 -6.43
CA ILE A 240 7.59 13.40 -5.97
C ILE A 240 6.87 12.09 -6.35
N THR A 241 5.57 12.18 -6.53
CA THR A 241 4.70 11.14 -7.10
C THR A 241 3.50 11.81 -7.76
N ASP A 242 2.77 11.10 -8.60
CA ASP A 242 1.50 11.55 -9.19
C ASP A 242 0.27 11.18 -8.33
N HIS A 243 0.48 10.45 -7.23
CA HIS A 243 -0.54 10.15 -6.25
C HIS A 243 -0.44 11.05 -5.00
N SER A 244 -1.56 11.30 -4.35
CA SER A 244 -1.59 11.82 -2.98
C SER A 244 -1.28 10.69 -2.02
N ALA A 245 -0.43 10.95 -1.03
CA ALA A 245 -0.23 9.98 0.03
C ALA A 245 -1.51 9.86 0.88
N LEU A 246 -1.84 8.64 1.30
CA LEU A 246 -2.92 8.36 2.23
C LEU A 246 -2.32 8.07 3.61
N THR A 247 -2.77 8.76 4.64
CA THR A 247 -2.34 8.53 6.03
C THR A 247 -3.47 8.01 6.89
N LEU A 248 -3.14 7.10 7.80
CA LEU A 248 -4.02 6.53 8.81
C LEU A 248 -3.38 6.70 10.19
N THR A 249 -4.13 7.18 11.16
CA THR A 249 -3.74 7.20 12.58
C THR A 249 -4.68 6.30 13.38
N LEU A 250 -4.08 5.41 14.14
CA LEU A 250 -4.77 4.52 15.08
C LEU A 250 -4.36 4.86 16.52
N ASP A 251 -5.33 4.82 17.44
CA ASP A 251 -5.11 4.96 18.87
C ASP A 251 -5.09 3.57 19.51
N PHE A 252 -3.91 3.10 19.95
CA PHE A 252 -3.69 1.76 20.53
C PHE A 252 -3.54 1.81 22.06
#